data_52bdf55712be504bb97bc95fe2c2c841
#
_entry.id   52bdf55712be504bb97bc95fe2c2c841
#
_cell.length_a   1.000
_cell.length_b   1.000
_cell.length_c   1.000
_cell.angle_alpha   90.00
_cell.angle_beta   90.00
_cell.angle_gamma   90.00
#
_symmetry.space_group_name_H-M   'P 1'
#
loop_
_entity.id
_entity.type
_entity.pdbx_description
1 polymer ?
#
loop_
_entity_poly.entity_id
_entity_poly.type
_entity_poly.pdbx_seq_one_letter_code
_entity_poly.pdbx_strand_id
1 'polypeptide(L)'
;MVKRNIKWLLVVLVLGLYPSILHAEDPYGEMKALADSARKVLGQDRLPSVNARWMKLARELNDTVQISDAHNNLISHYYQLGDIDHLKAATYEYMDWCRKYQRTRDRYMAWRQYIQ
;
A
#
# COMPACT_ATOMS: atom_id res chain seq x y z
N MET A 1 30.60 -33.97 -19.99
CA MET A 1 29.15 -34.10 -19.77
C MET A 1 28.68 -33.47 -18.48
N VAL A 2 29.41 -33.63 -17.38
CA VAL A 2 29.03 -33.04 -16.07
C VAL A 2 29.00 -31.49 -16.09
N LYS A 3 29.93 -30.84 -16.82
CA LYS A 3 29.98 -29.38 -16.96
C LYS A 3 28.77 -28.79 -17.72
N ARG A 4 28.14 -29.56 -18.61
CA ARG A 4 26.97 -29.13 -19.38
C ARG A 4 25.71 -29.09 -18.53
N ASN A 5 25.56 -30.05 -17.61
CA ASN A 5 24.42 -30.12 -16.69
C ASN A 5 24.40 -29.02 -15.63
N ILE A 6 25.60 -28.59 -15.17
CA ILE A 6 25.75 -27.51 -14.19
C ILE A 6 25.32 -26.15 -14.79
N LYS A 7 25.68 -25.88 -16.04
CA LYS A 7 25.27 -24.66 -16.75
C LYS A 7 23.76 -24.59 -16.94
N TRP A 8 23.12 -25.72 -17.22
CA TRP A 8 21.69 -25.82 -17.35
C TRP A 8 20.97 -25.59 -16.02
N LEU A 9 21.49 -26.14 -14.93
CA LEU A 9 20.97 -25.95 -13.59
C LEU A 9 21.04 -24.49 -13.15
N LEU A 10 22.12 -23.79 -13.47
CA LEU A 10 22.27 -22.36 -13.20
C LEU A 10 21.28 -21.51 -14.00
N VAL A 11 21.04 -21.83 -15.27
CA VAL A 11 20.07 -21.15 -16.12
C VAL A 11 18.65 -21.36 -15.58
N VAL A 12 18.30 -22.58 -15.16
CA VAL A 12 16.99 -22.90 -14.59
C VAL A 12 16.78 -22.16 -13.25
N LEU A 13 17.82 -22.09 -12.42
CA LEU A 13 17.76 -21.33 -11.16
C LEU A 13 17.57 -19.82 -11.39
N VAL A 14 18.27 -19.24 -12.35
CA VAL A 14 18.13 -17.83 -12.72
C VAL A 14 16.74 -17.56 -13.28
N LEU A 15 16.21 -18.42 -14.15
CA LEU A 15 14.86 -18.30 -14.70
C LEU A 15 13.79 -18.52 -13.63
N GLY A 16 14.02 -19.38 -12.65
CA GLY A 16 13.11 -19.61 -11.53
C GLY A 16 13.03 -18.43 -10.56
N LEU A 17 14.12 -17.67 -10.42
CA LEU A 17 14.18 -16.47 -9.57
C LEU A 17 13.65 -15.22 -10.30
N TYR A 18 13.69 -15.19 -11.62
CA TYR A 18 13.34 -14.04 -12.45
C TYR A 18 11.88 -13.58 -12.28
N PRO A 19 10.86 -14.45 -12.23
CA PRO A 19 9.49 -14.02 -11.97
C PRO A 19 9.30 -13.36 -10.61
N SER A 20 10.00 -13.81 -9.57
CA SER A 20 9.96 -13.21 -8.24
C SER A 20 10.56 -11.81 -8.22
N ILE A 21 11.64 -11.58 -8.98
CA ILE A 21 12.26 -10.28 -9.13
C ILE A 21 11.35 -9.33 -9.91
N LEU A 22 10.67 -9.80 -10.97
CA LEU A 22 9.71 -9.02 -11.74
C LEU A 22 8.51 -8.59 -10.91
N HIS A 23 7.99 -9.45 -10.02
CA HIS A 23 6.93 -9.09 -9.08
C HIS A 23 7.38 -8.02 -8.08
N ALA A 24 8.63 -8.09 -7.62
CA ALA A 24 9.22 -7.08 -6.75
C ALA A 24 9.44 -5.73 -7.46
N GLU A 25 9.57 -5.72 -8.80
CA GLU A 25 9.82 -4.53 -9.60
C GLU A 25 8.55 -3.76 -10.00
N ASP A 26 7.34 -4.31 -9.74
CA ASP A 26 6.08 -3.63 -10.04
C ASP A 26 5.25 -3.39 -8.78
N PRO A 27 5.72 -2.49 -7.88
CA PRO A 27 4.97 -2.21 -6.66
C PRO A 27 3.66 -1.46 -6.93
N TYR A 28 3.57 -0.67 -7.99
CA TYR A 28 2.33 0.03 -8.35
C TYR A 28 1.24 -0.93 -8.82
N GLY A 29 1.60 -1.95 -9.61
CA GLY A 29 0.67 -2.99 -10.02
C GLY A 29 0.16 -3.79 -8.82
N GLU A 30 1.03 -4.14 -7.89
CA GLU A 30 0.67 -4.82 -6.66
C GLU A 30 -0.26 -3.96 -5.79
N MET A 31 0.06 -2.69 -5.62
CA MET A 31 -0.77 -1.74 -4.86
C MET A 31 -2.17 -1.63 -5.44
N LYS A 32 -2.27 -1.51 -6.77
CA LYS A 32 -3.54 -1.42 -7.47
C LYS A 32 -4.37 -2.70 -7.28
N ALA A 33 -3.75 -3.87 -7.35
CA ALA A 33 -4.40 -5.15 -7.12
C ALA A 33 -4.91 -5.25 -5.67
N LEU A 34 -4.14 -4.80 -4.70
CA LEU A 34 -4.54 -4.75 -3.29
C LEU A 34 -5.72 -3.79 -3.08
N ALA A 35 -5.70 -2.63 -3.71
CA ALA A 35 -6.79 -1.66 -3.66
C ALA A 35 -8.09 -2.27 -4.19
N ASP A 36 -8.05 -2.92 -5.35
CA ASP A 36 -9.20 -3.57 -5.94
C ASP A 36 -9.72 -4.69 -5.05
N SER A 37 -8.83 -5.51 -4.49
CA SER A 37 -9.20 -6.58 -3.55
C SER A 37 -9.84 -6.04 -2.28
N ALA A 38 -9.28 -4.97 -1.70
CA ALA A 38 -9.82 -4.34 -0.51
C ALA A 38 -11.24 -3.78 -0.73
N ARG A 39 -11.48 -3.16 -1.88
CA ARG A 39 -12.80 -2.65 -2.22
C ARG A 39 -13.83 -3.77 -2.40
N LYS A 40 -13.43 -4.89 -2.98
CA LYS A 40 -14.31 -6.05 -3.20
C LYS A 40 -14.71 -6.76 -1.92
N VAL A 41 -13.86 -6.73 -0.88
CA VAL A 41 -14.13 -7.42 0.39
C VAL A 41 -14.68 -6.48 1.47
N LEU A 42 -15.13 -5.29 1.07
CA LEU A 42 -15.74 -4.33 1.99
C LEU A 42 -16.89 -4.99 2.76
N GLY A 43 -16.90 -4.81 4.09
CA GLY A 43 -17.89 -5.44 4.97
C GLY A 43 -17.56 -6.88 5.37
N GLN A 44 -16.49 -7.48 4.87
CA GLN A 44 -16.06 -8.83 5.21
C GLN A 44 -14.95 -8.84 6.25
N ASP A 45 -14.84 -9.91 7.02
CA ASP A 45 -13.87 -10.06 8.11
C ASP A 45 -12.41 -9.89 7.67
N ARG A 46 -12.10 -10.22 6.45
CA ARG A 46 -10.74 -10.13 5.89
C ARG A 46 -10.33 -8.72 5.42
N LEU A 47 -11.27 -7.78 5.39
CA LEU A 47 -10.98 -6.42 4.90
C LEU A 47 -9.85 -5.76 5.68
N PRO A 48 -9.82 -5.76 7.02
CA PRO A 48 -8.76 -5.06 7.74
C PRO A 48 -7.36 -5.53 7.37
N SER A 49 -7.16 -6.83 7.17
CA SER A 49 -5.87 -7.41 6.76
C SER A 49 -5.46 -6.97 5.34
N VAL A 50 -6.35 -7.08 4.39
CA VAL A 50 -6.09 -6.67 2.98
C VAL A 50 -5.85 -5.16 2.93
N ASN A 51 -6.65 -4.39 3.63
CA ASN A 51 -6.54 -2.94 3.67
C ASN A 51 -5.22 -2.48 4.30
N ALA A 52 -4.75 -3.18 5.33
CA ALA A 52 -3.46 -2.89 5.97
C ALA A 52 -2.29 -3.12 5.01
N ARG A 53 -2.35 -4.16 4.19
CA ARG A 53 -1.34 -4.42 3.15
C ARG A 53 -1.33 -3.33 2.08
N TRP A 54 -2.50 -2.91 1.65
CA TRP A 54 -2.65 -1.79 0.73
C TRP A 54 -2.06 -0.51 1.31
N MET A 55 -2.42 -0.18 2.54
CA MET A 55 -1.92 1.00 3.25
C MET A 55 -0.40 0.99 3.36
N LYS A 56 0.17 -0.15 3.76
CA LYS A 56 1.62 -0.31 3.89
C LYS A 56 2.34 0.01 2.58
N LEU A 57 1.88 -0.56 1.48
CA LEU A 57 2.49 -0.36 0.17
C LEU A 57 2.32 1.07 -0.33
N ALA A 58 1.14 1.66 -0.10
CA ALA A 58 0.88 3.06 -0.43
C ALA A 58 1.83 4.02 0.33
N ARG A 59 2.12 3.72 1.60
CA ARG A 59 3.08 4.49 2.41
C ARG A 59 4.50 4.33 1.90
N GLU A 60 4.92 3.11 1.57
CA GLU A 60 6.25 2.84 1.01
C GLU A 60 6.47 3.60 -0.30
N LEU A 61 5.44 3.70 -1.13
CA LEU A 61 5.48 4.44 -2.40
C LEU A 61 5.22 5.94 -2.25
N ASN A 62 4.91 6.38 -1.05
CA ASN A 62 4.55 7.76 -0.73
C ASN A 62 3.41 8.29 -1.62
N ASP A 63 2.44 7.44 -1.92
CA ASP A 63 1.28 7.77 -2.74
C ASP A 63 0.15 8.28 -1.84
N THR A 64 0.05 9.59 -1.73
CA THR A 64 -0.89 10.25 -0.83
C THR A 64 -2.36 10.01 -1.19
N VAL A 65 -2.67 9.86 -2.47
CA VAL A 65 -4.02 9.54 -2.94
C VAL A 65 -4.42 8.14 -2.48
N GLN A 66 -3.55 7.16 -2.66
CA GLN A 66 -3.80 5.78 -2.25
C GLN A 66 -3.85 5.64 -0.73
N ILE A 67 -3.02 6.37 0.01
CA ILE A 67 -3.07 6.42 1.48
C ILE A 67 -4.45 6.92 1.94
N SER A 68 -4.91 8.03 1.37
CA SER A 68 -6.21 8.60 1.67
C SER A 68 -7.36 7.63 1.34
N ASP A 69 -7.30 7.00 0.15
CA ASP A 69 -8.31 6.04 -0.28
C ASP A 69 -8.35 4.81 0.64
N ALA A 70 -7.20 4.32 1.08
CA ALA A 70 -7.13 3.20 2.01
C ALA A 70 -7.75 3.55 3.38
N HIS A 71 -7.47 4.75 3.91
CA HIS A 71 -8.13 5.22 5.12
C HIS A 71 -9.64 5.29 4.96
N ASN A 72 -10.13 5.87 3.87
CA ASN A 72 -11.55 5.99 3.60
C ASN A 72 -12.23 4.63 3.44
N ASN A 73 -11.56 3.68 2.82
CA ASN A 73 -12.08 2.32 2.66
C ASN A 73 -12.26 1.61 4.01
N LEU A 74 -11.31 1.78 4.91
CA LEU A 74 -11.39 1.22 6.25
C LEU A 74 -12.53 1.86 7.07
N ILE A 75 -12.67 3.18 6.99
CA ILE A 75 -13.77 3.92 7.64
C ILE A 75 -15.12 3.43 7.11
N SER A 76 -15.28 3.29 5.80
CA SER A 76 -16.49 2.78 5.18
C SER A 76 -16.83 1.38 5.64
N HIS A 77 -15.82 0.52 5.80
CA HIS A 77 -15.97 -0.85 6.29
C HIS A 77 -16.58 -0.86 7.70
N TYR A 78 -16.00 -0.13 8.64
CA TYR A 78 -16.50 -0.09 10.01
C TYR A 78 -17.85 0.62 10.13
N TYR A 79 -18.09 1.63 9.30
CA TYR A 79 -19.39 2.28 9.20
C TYR A 79 -20.47 1.28 8.76
N GLN A 80 -20.19 0.51 7.71
CA GLN A 80 -21.12 -0.50 7.19
C GLN A 80 -21.43 -1.60 8.22
N LEU A 81 -20.43 -1.99 9.02
CA LEU A 81 -20.61 -2.98 10.08
C LEU A 81 -21.29 -2.43 11.34
N GLY A 82 -21.43 -1.12 11.47
CA GLY A 82 -21.90 -0.48 12.68
C GLY A 82 -20.95 -0.61 13.87
N ASP A 83 -19.66 -0.86 13.61
CA ASP A 83 -18.62 -1.00 14.62
C ASP A 83 -18.10 0.37 15.01
N ILE A 84 -18.75 0.99 16.00
CA ILE A 84 -18.51 2.38 16.37
C ILE A 84 -17.11 2.59 16.93
N ASP A 85 -16.58 1.66 17.73
CA ASP A 85 -15.26 1.81 18.36
C ASP A 85 -14.14 1.80 17.31
N HIS A 86 -14.18 0.84 16.39
CA HIS A 86 -13.22 0.78 15.30
C HIS A 86 -13.41 1.93 14.29
N LEU A 87 -14.65 2.35 14.07
CA LEU A 87 -14.94 3.51 13.23
C LEU A 87 -14.29 4.78 13.77
N LYS A 88 -14.43 5.04 15.07
CA LYS A 88 -13.78 6.18 15.72
C LYS A 88 -12.26 6.11 15.60
N ALA A 89 -11.68 4.95 15.90
CA ALA A 89 -10.23 4.76 15.81
C ALA A 89 -9.70 5.01 14.40
N ALA A 90 -10.36 4.45 13.39
CA ALA A 90 -9.98 4.63 11.99
C ALA A 90 -10.12 6.10 11.55
N THR A 91 -11.17 6.78 11.99
CA THR A 91 -11.40 8.19 11.69
C THR A 91 -10.33 9.08 12.31
N TYR A 92 -9.98 8.86 13.58
CA TYR A 92 -8.93 9.61 14.25
C TYR A 92 -7.56 9.39 13.61
N GLU A 93 -7.26 8.15 13.22
CA GLU A 93 -6.02 7.84 12.52
C GLU A 93 -5.91 8.59 11.19
N TYR A 94 -6.99 8.65 10.43
CA TYR A 94 -7.02 9.40 9.18
C TYR A 94 -6.87 10.90 9.41
N MET A 95 -7.57 11.46 10.39
CA MET A 95 -7.45 12.88 10.73
C MET A 95 -6.03 13.23 11.17
N ASP A 96 -5.39 12.37 11.95
CA ASP A 96 -4.01 12.56 12.39
C ASP A 96 -3.04 12.55 11.19
N TRP A 97 -3.21 11.61 10.27
CA TRP A 97 -2.42 11.58 9.04
C TRP A 97 -2.62 12.84 8.20
N CYS A 98 -3.87 13.30 8.03
CA CYS A 98 -4.17 14.53 7.29
C CYS A 98 -3.48 15.74 7.90
N ARG A 99 -3.48 15.86 9.22
CA ARG A 99 -2.80 16.97 9.91
C ARG A 99 -1.28 16.93 9.71
N LYS A 100 -0.68 15.76 9.81
CA LYS A 100 0.77 15.58 9.59
C LYS A 100 1.16 15.87 8.14
N TYR A 101 0.37 15.38 7.19
CA TYR A 101 0.57 15.62 5.77
C TYR A 101 0.48 17.11 5.43
N GLN A 102 -0.54 17.79 5.95
CA GLN A 102 -0.76 19.22 5.72
C GLN A 102 0.41 20.03 6.28
N ARG A 103 0.88 19.73 7.50
CA ARG A 103 2.03 20.41 8.09
C ARG A 103 3.31 20.24 7.28
N THR A 104 3.57 19.05 6.80
CA THR A 104 4.73 18.75 5.95
C THR A 104 4.65 19.51 4.63
N ARG A 105 3.48 19.52 4.01
CA ARG A 105 3.23 20.25 2.78
C ARG A 105 3.42 21.75 2.97
N ASP A 106 2.88 22.32 4.04
CA ASP A 106 2.97 23.74 4.33
C ASP A 106 4.42 24.16 4.59
N ARG A 107 5.20 23.36 5.31
CA ARG A 107 6.62 23.58 5.52
C ARG A 107 7.41 23.58 4.22
N TYR A 108 7.12 22.60 3.36
CA TYR A 108 7.77 22.50 2.06
C TYR A 108 7.48 23.72 1.19
N MET A 109 6.22 24.17 1.14
CA MET A 109 5.80 25.32 0.34
C MET A 109 6.43 26.62 0.87
N ALA A 110 6.51 26.78 2.18
CA ALA A 110 7.16 27.94 2.81
C ALA A 110 8.66 27.96 2.49
N TRP A 111 9.33 26.81 2.59
CA TRP A 111 10.74 26.68 2.26
C TRP A 111 11.02 27.01 0.80
N ARG A 112 10.17 26.51 -0.09
CA ARG A 112 10.26 26.77 -1.53
C ARG A 112 10.15 28.27 -1.86
N GLN A 113 9.25 28.98 -1.20
CA GLN A 113 9.11 30.44 -1.37
C GLN A 113 10.34 31.19 -0.85
N TYR A 114 10.93 30.71 0.24
CA TYR A 114 12.11 31.33 0.82
C TYR A 114 13.35 31.28 -0.10
N ILE A 115 13.50 30.21 -0.87
CA ILE A 115 14.63 30.03 -1.79
C ILE A 115 14.52 30.89 -3.05
N GLN A 116 13.32 31.28 -3.45
CA GLN A 116 13.10 32.16 -4.59
C GLN A 116 13.48 33.61 -4.26
#